data_c763a6906f60a2b7a35f771da689acd9
#
_entry.id   c763a6906f60a2b7a35f771da689acd9
#
_cell.length_a   1.000
_cell.length_b   1.000
_cell.length_c   1.000
_cell.angle_alpha   90.00
_cell.angle_beta   90.00
_cell.angle_gamma   90.00
#
_symmetry.space_group_name_H-M   'P 1'
#
loop_
_entity.id
_entity.type
_entity.pdbx_description
1 polymer ?
#
loop_
_entity_poly.entity_id
_entity_poly.type
_entity_poly.pdbx_seq_one_letter_code
_entity_poly.pdbx_strand_id
1 'polypeptide(L)'
;MPSRILGALKVSAVLILDLSLFLSLFHSPAVAAAGVIGIGIYTFLGGYFALVQEGGVRLDKLPRADRLRLETALGRLTDDRAAHGDRARLRLYLIPGDSDLQSTAYGAGCISVSAGTLDAADTLSLSAVLGHEAGHIQNLDSEFKRAVFCTVMLAVAGLSVLSAAAVLALFLIFLILSCFRSWLGLFAFHGARKGIKSLFSLLQKAIVLLYQAALGLVSRRAEFRADRYVCRLGYGLQLAHFLSLSAPGTSRPLTLREALYRSHPDPHRRIARIEAYLASAPEAITRR
;
A
#
# COMPACT_ATOMS: atom_id res chain seq x y z
N MET A 1 5.31 -17.48 -11.47
CA MET A 1 4.05 -18.06 -10.94
C MET A 1 3.99 -18.17 -9.41
N PRO A 2 4.98 -18.66 -8.67
CA PRO A 2 4.84 -18.83 -7.21
C PRO A 2 4.58 -17.54 -6.44
N SER A 3 5.11 -16.39 -6.88
CA SER A 3 4.92 -15.09 -6.20
C SER A 3 3.48 -14.59 -6.24
N ARG A 4 2.77 -14.75 -7.36
CA ARG A 4 1.38 -14.33 -7.51
C ARG A 4 0.43 -15.20 -6.70
N ILE A 5 0.70 -16.51 -6.63
CA ILE A 5 -0.04 -17.44 -5.77
C ILE A 5 0.12 -17.03 -4.30
N LEU A 6 1.36 -16.75 -3.86
CA LEU A 6 1.62 -16.30 -2.50
C LEU A 6 0.94 -14.95 -2.18
N GLY A 7 0.92 -14.02 -3.15
CA GLY A 7 0.19 -12.77 -3.04
C GLY A 7 -1.31 -13.01 -2.86
N ALA A 8 -1.90 -13.85 -3.70
CA ALA A 8 -3.31 -14.22 -3.62
C ALA A 8 -3.65 -14.87 -2.27
N LEU A 9 -2.83 -15.81 -1.79
CA LEU A 9 -3.02 -16.44 -0.47
C LEU A 9 -3.02 -15.42 0.67
N LYS A 10 -2.13 -14.43 0.64
CA LYS A 10 -2.10 -13.36 1.65
C LYS A 10 -3.38 -12.53 1.65
N VAL A 11 -3.84 -12.09 0.48
CA VAL A 11 -5.07 -11.31 0.34
C VAL A 11 -6.27 -12.15 0.80
N SER A 12 -6.36 -13.42 0.39
CA SER A 12 -7.43 -14.33 0.81
C SER A 12 -7.44 -14.54 2.32
N ALA A 13 -6.28 -14.69 2.97
CA ALA A 13 -6.20 -14.85 4.42
C ALA A 13 -6.76 -13.62 5.16
N VAL A 14 -6.48 -12.40 4.66
CA VAL A 14 -7.05 -11.17 5.22
C VAL A 14 -8.56 -11.12 5.04
N LEU A 15 -9.08 -11.45 3.85
CA LEU A 15 -10.53 -11.46 3.58
C LEU A 15 -11.27 -12.52 4.42
N ILE A 16 -10.65 -13.67 4.70
CA ILE A 16 -11.20 -14.69 5.61
C ILE A 16 -11.25 -14.14 7.05
N LEU A 17 -10.22 -13.43 7.48
CA LEU A 17 -10.22 -12.75 8.79
C LEU A 17 -11.34 -11.71 8.86
N ASP A 18 -11.53 -10.90 7.83
CA ASP A 18 -12.63 -9.93 7.77
C ASP A 18 -13.99 -10.61 7.83
N LEU A 19 -14.18 -11.73 7.13
CA LEU A 19 -15.40 -12.53 7.21
C LEU A 19 -15.68 -12.99 8.65
N SER A 20 -14.66 -13.51 9.34
CA SER A 20 -14.77 -13.94 10.72
C SER A 20 -15.12 -12.79 11.66
N LEU A 21 -14.53 -11.61 11.45
CA LEU A 21 -14.85 -10.39 12.21
C LEU A 21 -16.29 -9.93 11.98
N PHE A 22 -16.77 -9.89 10.74
CA PHE A 22 -18.15 -9.53 10.43
C PHE A 22 -19.16 -10.53 11.04
N LEU A 23 -18.89 -11.83 10.93
CA LEU A 23 -19.73 -12.86 11.54
C LEU A 23 -19.80 -12.70 13.06
N SER A 24 -18.68 -12.40 13.71
CA SER A 24 -18.61 -12.19 15.17
C SER A 24 -19.34 -10.91 15.61
N LEU A 25 -19.28 -9.85 14.81
CA LEU A 25 -19.88 -8.56 15.14
C LEU A 25 -21.40 -8.52 14.88
N PHE A 26 -21.85 -9.07 13.77
CA PHE A 26 -23.21 -8.90 13.30
C PHE A 26 -24.07 -10.15 13.43
N HIS A 27 -23.48 -11.32 13.71
CA HIS A 27 -24.18 -12.61 13.81
C HIS A 27 -25.09 -12.92 12.61
N SER A 28 -24.86 -12.28 11.47
CA SER A 28 -25.63 -12.41 10.23
C SER A 28 -24.73 -12.79 9.07
N PRO A 29 -24.89 -14.00 8.49
CA PRO A 29 -24.11 -14.41 7.33
C PRO A 29 -24.29 -13.50 6.11
N ALA A 30 -25.48 -12.94 5.90
CA ALA A 30 -25.76 -12.04 4.80
C ALA A 30 -25.00 -10.71 4.94
N VAL A 31 -24.98 -10.12 6.13
CA VAL A 31 -24.22 -8.90 6.42
C VAL A 31 -22.71 -9.15 6.31
N ALA A 32 -22.24 -10.28 6.82
CA ALA A 32 -20.83 -10.67 6.72
C ALA A 32 -20.41 -10.83 5.26
N ALA A 33 -21.19 -11.53 4.44
CA ALA A 33 -20.92 -11.71 3.02
C ALA A 33 -20.92 -10.37 2.28
N ALA A 34 -21.90 -9.50 2.50
CA ALA A 34 -21.96 -8.18 1.89
C ALA A 34 -20.74 -7.31 2.28
N GLY A 35 -20.34 -7.33 3.55
CA GLY A 35 -19.17 -6.62 4.06
C GLY A 35 -17.88 -7.08 3.38
N VAL A 36 -17.65 -8.38 3.31
CA VAL A 36 -16.44 -8.95 2.67
C VAL A 36 -16.43 -8.71 1.17
N ILE A 37 -17.58 -8.79 0.49
CA ILE A 37 -17.70 -8.42 -0.93
C ILE A 37 -17.32 -6.95 -1.11
N GLY A 38 -17.81 -6.04 -0.27
CA GLY A 38 -17.46 -4.61 -0.32
C GLY A 38 -15.96 -4.37 -0.13
N ILE A 39 -15.33 -5.02 0.87
CA ILE A 39 -13.89 -4.97 1.09
C ILE A 39 -13.13 -5.55 -0.12
N GLY A 40 -13.59 -6.66 -0.68
CA GLY A 40 -13.01 -7.26 -1.88
C GLY A 40 -13.05 -6.30 -3.08
N ILE A 41 -14.19 -5.68 -3.32
CA ILE A 41 -14.35 -4.66 -4.38
C ILE A 41 -13.34 -3.52 -4.16
N TYR A 42 -13.28 -2.95 -2.96
CA TYR A 42 -12.32 -1.88 -2.64
C TYR A 42 -10.87 -2.35 -2.76
N THR A 43 -10.56 -3.56 -2.32
CA THR A 43 -9.21 -4.14 -2.39
C THR A 43 -8.69 -4.18 -3.83
N PHE A 44 -9.51 -4.58 -4.78
CA PHE A 44 -9.11 -4.75 -6.17
C PHE A 44 -9.37 -3.52 -7.04
N LEU A 45 -10.42 -2.75 -6.79
CA LEU A 45 -10.78 -1.58 -7.61
C LEU A 45 -10.38 -0.24 -6.99
N GLY A 46 -10.18 -0.17 -5.67
CA GLY A 46 -9.85 1.07 -4.96
C GLY A 46 -8.60 1.76 -5.48
N GLY A 47 -7.61 0.99 -5.95
CA GLY A 47 -6.42 1.56 -6.58
C GLY A 47 -6.72 2.29 -7.89
N TYR A 48 -7.63 1.79 -8.70
CA TYR A 48 -8.05 2.49 -9.92
C TYR A 48 -8.76 3.83 -9.60
N PHE A 49 -9.59 3.86 -8.57
CA PHE A 49 -10.22 5.11 -8.12
C PHE A 49 -9.17 6.12 -7.63
N ALA A 50 -8.18 5.69 -6.84
CA ALA A 50 -7.08 6.56 -6.40
C ALA A 50 -6.32 7.14 -7.60
N LEU A 51 -5.97 6.30 -8.59
CA LEU A 51 -5.31 6.73 -9.82
C LEU A 51 -6.12 7.80 -10.59
N VAL A 52 -7.44 7.64 -10.67
CA VAL A 52 -8.33 8.63 -11.33
C VAL A 52 -8.38 9.94 -10.53
N GLN A 53 -8.42 9.87 -9.19
CA GLN A 53 -8.39 11.05 -8.33
C GLN A 53 -7.07 11.82 -8.43
N GLU A 54 -5.96 11.13 -8.65
CA GLU A 54 -4.63 11.75 -8.88
C GLU A 54 -4.46 12.30 -10.29
N GLY A 55 -5.49 12.24 -11.14
CA GLY A 55 -5.46 12.80 -12.50
C GLY A 55 -4.71 11.92 -13.50
N GLY A 56 -4.62 10.62 -13.26
CA GLY A 56 -3.95 9.69 -14.16
C GLY A 56 -4.54 9.68 -15.58
N VAL A 57 -3.75 10.08 -16.57
CA VAL A 57 -4.11 10.11 -17.98
C VAL A 57 -3.66 8.83 -18.66
N ARG A 58 -4.57 8.14 -19.34
CA ARG A 58 -4.25 6.91 -20.06
C ARG A 58 -3.29 7.15 -21.22
N LEU A 59 -2.49 6.16 -21.53
CA LEU A 59 -1.47 6.18 -22.57
C LEU A 59 -1.99 6.62 -23.95
N ASP A 60 -3.20 6.15 -24.30
CA ASP A 60 -3.87 6.47 -25.58
C ASP A 60 -4.28 7.96 -25.73
N LYS A 61 -4.37 8.69 -24.62
CA LYS A 61 -4.72 10.10 -24.57
C LYS A 61 -3.53 11.06 -24.46
N LEU A 62 -2.31 10.53 -24.39
CA LEU A 62 -1.09 11.34 -24.25
C LEU A 62 -0.63 11.92 -25.58
N PRO A 63 0.15 13.04 -25.54
CA PRO A 63 0.88 13.56 -26.69
C PRO A 63 1.73 12.43 -27.34
N ARG A 64 1.89 12.49 -28.65
CA ARG A 64 2.57 11.44 -29.43
C ARG A 64 3.97 11.12 -28.91
N ALA A 65 4.74 12.14 -28.51
CA ALA A 65 6.11 11.98 -28.04
C ALA A 65 6.15 11.16 -26.73
N ASP A 66 5.37 11.54 -25.72
CA ASP A 66 5.32 10.90 -24.42
C ASP A 66 4.79 9.48 -24.53
N ARG A 67 3.73 9.34 -25.35
CA ARG A 67 3.15 8.04 -25.63
C ARG A 67 4.15 7.08 -26.25
N LEU A 68 4.92 7.51 -27.25
CA LEU A 68 5.90 6.67 -27.92
C LEU A 68 7.01 6.21 -26.97
N ARG A 69 7.50 7.10 -26.10
CA ARG A 69 8.53 6.76 -25.10
C ARG A 69 8.01 5.69 -24.14
N LEU A 70 6.80 5.88 -23.59
CA LEU A 70 6.19 4.95 -22.65
C LEU A 70 5.80 3.63 -23.31
N GLU A 71 5.28 3.64 -24.55
CA GLU A 71 4.98 2.43 -25.32
C GLU A 71 6.26 1.63 -25.61
N THR A 72 7.35 2.30 -25.96
CA THR A 72 8.64 1.63 -26.23
C THR A 72 9.17 0.96 -24.97
N ALA A 73 9.16 1.68 -23.83
CA ALA A 73 9.62 1.12 -22.56
C ALA A 73 8.72 -0.05 -22.09
N LEU A 74 7.40 0.08 -22.22
CA LEU A 74 6.44 -0.96 -21.86
C LEU A 74 6.54 -2.17 -22.78
N GLY A 75 6.74 -1.98 -24.09
CA GLY A 75 6.92 -3.05 -25.06
C GLY A 75 8.12 -3.92 -24.71
N ARG A 76 9.30 -3.32 -24.53
CA ARG A 76 10.53 -4.01 -24.10
C ARG A 76 10.30 -4.81 -22.80
N LEU A 77 9.74 -4.14 -21.79
CA LEU A 77 9.47 -4.79 -20.52
C LEU A 77 8.51 -5.98 -20.68
N THR A 78 7.50 -5.85 -21.54
CA THR A 78 6.48 -6.91 -21.76
C THR A 78 7.12 -8.14 -22.38
N ASP A 79 8.02 -7.97 -23.37
CA ASP A 79 8.73 -9.05 -24.02
C ASP A 79 9.66 -9.76 -23.03
N ASP A 80 10.45 -9.02 -22.26
CA ASP A 80 11.34 -9.59 -21.25
C ASP A 80 10.57 -10.32 -20.14
N ARG A 81 9.43 -9.80 -19.70
CA ARG A 81 8.55 -10.45 -18.72
C ARG A 81 7.94 -11.73 -19.27
N ALA A 82 7.51 -11.71 -20.54
CA ALA A 82 6.97 -12.89 -21.20
C ALA A 82 8.02 -14.01 -21.29
N ALA A 83 9.27 -13.67 -21.60
CA ALA A 83 10.39 -14.61 -21.60
C ALA A 83 10.62 -15.26 -20.22
N HIS A 84 10.29 -14.56 -19.13
CA HIS A 84 10.35 -15.07 -17.75
C HIS A 84 9.02 -15.68 -17.25
N GLY A 85 8.07 -15.92 -18.15
CA GLY A 85 6.78 -16.57 -17.84
C GLY A 85 5.76 -15.66 -17.14
N ASP A 86 6.00 -14.34 -17.10
CA ASP A 86 5.04 -13.37 -16.57
C ASP A 86 4.30 -12.66 -17.70
N ARG A 87 3.05 -13.05 -17.91
CA ARG A 87 2.15 -12.53 -18.95
C ARG A 87 1.04 -11.64 -18.39
N ALA A 88 1.18 -11.14 -17.15
CA ALA A 88 0.19 -10.24 -16.57
C ALA A 88 0.10 -8.94 -17.39
N ARG A 89 -1.12 -8.59 -17.79
CA ARG A 89 -1.38 -7.37 -18.57
C ARG A 89 -1.15 -6.13 -17.72
N LEU A 90 -0.36 -5.17 -18.21
CA LEU A 90 -0.13 -3.88 -17.59
C LEU A 90 -0.91 -2.80 -18.33
N ARG A 91 -1.41 -1.83 -17.58
CA ARG A 91 -2.06 -0.60 -18.07
C ARG A 91 -1.31 0.59 -17.52
N LEU A 92 -0.80 1.43 -18.41
CA LEU A 92 0.07 2.54 -18.05
C LEU A 92 -0.69 3.86 -18.11
N TYR A 93 -0.39 4.72 -17.16
CA TYR A 93 -0.96 6.06 -16.99
C TYR A 93 0.16 7.05 -16.71
N LEU A 94 -0.01 8.29 -17.15
CA LEU A 94 0.85 9.41 -16.79
C LEU A 94 0.11 10.34 -15.82
N ILE A 95 0.81 10.86 -14.81
CA ILE A 95 0.32 11.94 -13.95
C ILE A 95 1.02 13.25 -14.39
N PRO A 96 0.38 14.08 -15.23
CA PRO A 96 1.06 15.18 -15.92
C PRO A 96 1.41 16.35 -15.00
N GLY A 97 0.73 16.50 -13.86
CA GLY A 97 0.98 17.59 -12.90
C GLY A 97 2.04 17.28 -11.84
N ASP A 98 2.62 16.08 -11.85
CA ASP A 98 3.56 15.63 -10.83
C ASP A 98 5.00 15.71 -11.37
N SER A 99 5.79 16.63 -10.83
CA SER A 99 7.20 16.84 -11.17
C SER A 99 8.17 15.99 -10.35
N ASP A 100 7.69 15.26 -9.34
CA ASP A 100 8.52 14.39 -8.52
C ASP A 100 8.92 13.12 -9.30
N LEU A 101 10.04 12.51 -8.91
CA LEU A 101 10.49 11.23 -9.50
C LEU A 101 9.71 10.07 -8.87
N GLN A 102 8.47 9.86 -9.34
CA GLN A 102 7.56 8.86 -8.79
C GLN A 102 6.97 7.92 -9.84
N SER A 103 6.78 6.70 -9.42
CA SER A 103 5.94 5.70 -10.11
C SER A 103 5.16 4.92 -9.05
N THR A 104 3.98 4.42 -9.41
CA THR A 104 3.13 3.74 -8.43
C THR A 104 2.35 2.60 -9.08
N ALA A 105 2.40 1.41 -8.45
CA ALA A 105 1.53 0.29 -8.77
C ALA A 105 0.21 0.39 -7.98
N TYR A 106 -0.89 0.69 -8.66
CA TYR A 106 -2.21 0.80 -8.03
C TYR A 106 -2.93 -0.55 -7.88
N GLY A 107 -2.35 -1.63 -8.38
CA GLY A 107 -2.99 -2.94 -8.44
C GLY A 107 -3.84 -3.12 -9.70
N ALA A 108 -4.43 -4.31 -9.85
CA ALA A 108 -5.21 -4.70 -11.05
C ALA A 108 -4.48 -4.44 -12.39
N GLY A 109 -3.15 -4.46 -12.38
CA GLY A 109 -2.31 -4.19 -13.55
C GLY A 109 -2.14 -2.72 -13.91
N CYS A 110 -2.59 -1.77 -13.08
CA CYS A 110 -2.44 -0.33 -13.31
C CYS A 110 -1.14 0.19 -12.70
N ILE A 111 -0.36 0.91 -13.51
CA ILE A 111 0.86 1.61 -13.13
C ILE A 111 0.72 3.06 -13.55
N SER A 112 1.08 4.00 -12.69
CA SER A 112 1.31 5.39 -13.08
C SER A 112 2.79 5.72 -13.07
N VAL A 113 3.13 6.69 -13.92
CA VAL A 113 4.43 7.36 -13.97
C VAL A 113 4.17 8.86 -13.87
N SER A 114 4.93 9.59 -13.07
CA SER A 114 4.87 11.05 -13.01
C SER A 114 5.52 11.69 -14.24
N ALA A 115 5.16 12.94 -14.55
CA ALA A 115 5.83 13.72 -15.58
C ALA A 115 7.33 13.88 -15.27
N GLY A 116 7.69 14.13 -14.00
CA GLY A 116 9.09 14.23 -13.58
C GLY A 116 9.89 12.95 -13.86
N THR A 117 9.30 11.77 -13.61
CA THR A 117 9.96 10.50 -13.96
C THR A 117 10.08 10.32 -15.47
N LEU A 118 9.06 10.68 -16.23
CA LEU A 118 9.12 10.60 -17.69
C LEU A 118 10.21 11.50 -18.27
N ASP A 119 10.38 12.72 -17.73
CA ASP A 119 11.37 13.67 -18.20
C ASP A 119 12.82 13.26 -17.84
N ALA A 120 13.02 12.76 -16.62
CA ALA A 120 14.34 12.43 -16.10
C ALA A 120 14.90 11.07 -16.58
N ALA A 121 14.02 10.08 -16.87
CA ALA A 121 14.45 8.73 -17.20
C ALA A 121 14.57 8.52 -18.72
N ASP A 122 15.66 7.89 -19.15
CA ASP A 122 15.76 7.36 -20.51
C ASP A 122 14.85 6.12 -20.68
N THR A 123 14.74 5.59 -21.89
CA THR A 123 13.84 4.46 -22.19
C THR A 123 14.18 3.21 -21.39
N LEU A 124 15.47 2.95 -21.10
CA LEU A 124 15.89 1.77 -20.34
C LEU A 124 15.60 1.96 -18.85
N SER A 125 15.86 3.15 -18.31
CA SER A 125 15.48 3.50 -16.94
C SER A 125 13.97 3.48 -16.74
N LEU A 126 13.18 3.96 -17.73
CA LEU A 126 11.71 3.80 -17.71
C LEU A 126 11.30 2.32 -17.68
N SER A 127 11.93 1.46 -18.49
CA SER A 127 11.66 0.01 -18.44
C SER A 127 12.00 -0.58 -17.08
N ALA A 128 13.07 -0.13 -16.44
CA ALA A 128 13.47 -0.55 -15.10
C ALA A 128 12.44 -0.12 -14.03
N VAL A 129 12.01 1.15 -14.06
CA VAL A 129 10.98 1.70 -13.17
C VAL A 129 9.65 0.95 -13.34
N LEU A 130 9.19 0.78 -14.58
CA LEU A 130 7.99 0.00 -14.89
C LEU A 130 8.10 -1.47 -14.46
N GLY A 131 9.29 -2.05 -14.58
CA GLY A 131 9.60 -3.41 -14.11
C GLY A 131 9.50 -3.52 -12.60
N HIS A 132 9.92 -2.50 -11.86
CA HIS A 132 9.77 -2.42 -10.41
C HIS A 132 8.29 -2.43 -10.01
N GLU A 133 7.48 -1.58 -10.61
CA GLU A 133 6.04 -1.53 -10.37
C GLU A 133 5.32 -2.83 -10.79
N ALA A 134 5.77 -3.45 -11.88
CA ALA A 134 5.28 -4.77 -12.29
C ALA A 134 5.60 -5.86 -11.25
N GLY A 135 6.73 -5.73 -10.54
CA GLY A 135 7.08 -6.59 -9.42
C GLY A 135 6.07 -6.49 -8.28
N HIS A 136 5.59 -5.30 -7.94
CA HIS A 136 4.52 -5.09 -6.95
C HIS A 136 3.18 -5.68 -7.40
N ILE A 137 2.82 -5.49 -8.69
CA ILE A 137 1.60 -6.07 -9.27
C ILE A 137 1.65 -7.61 -9.24
N GLN A 138 2.81 -8.19 -9.58
CA GLN A 138 2.99 -9.64 -9.55
C GLN A 138 2.79 -10.23 -8.15
N ASN A 139 3.16 -9.50 -7.10
CA ASN A 139 3.05 -9.92 -5.71
C ASN A 139 1.73 -9.50 -5.04
N LEU A 140 0.85 -8.79 -5.72
CA LEU A 140 -0.39 -8.20 -5.18
C LEU A 140 -0.13 -7.33 -3.94
N ASP A 141 1.01 -6.59 -3.93
CA ASP A 141 1.43 -5.82 -2.76
C ASP A 141 0.45 -4.68 -2.46
N SER A 142 -0.09 -4.02 -3.49
CA SER A 142 -1.07 -2.93 -3.35
C SER A 142 -2.42 -3.43 -2.85
N GLU A 143 -2.89 -4.56 -3.37
CA GLU A 143 -4.11 -5.23 -2.95
C GLU A 143 -4.00 -5.70 -1.49
N PHE A 144 -2.88 -6.30 -1.12
CA PHE A 144 -2.63 -6.72 0.26
C PHE A 144 -2.66 -5.55 1.24
N LYS A 145 -2.00 -4.43 0.90
CA LYS A 145 -1.99 -3.22 1.74
C LYS A 145 -3.41 -2.67 1.94
N ARG A 146 -4.23 -2.63 0.88
CA ARG A 146 -5.63 -2.17 0.97
C ARG A 146 -6.51 -3.11 1.79
N ALA A 147 -6.37 -4.42 1.60
CA ALA A 147 -7.10 -5.39 2.41
C ALA A 147 -6.82 -5.22 3.91
N VAL A 148 -5.54 -5.18 4.29
CA VAL A 148 -5.13 -4.96 5.70
C VAL A 148 -5.61 -3.60 6.22
N PHE A 149 -5.58 -2.55 5.40
CA PHE A 149 -6.13 -1.25 5.77
C PHE A 149 -7.63 -1.34 6.12
N CYS A 150 -8.43 -2.05 5.32
CA CYS A 150 -9.85 -2.26 5.60
C CYS A 150 -10.07 -2.99 6.92
N THR A 151 -9.31 -4.06 7.19
CA THR A 151 -9.37 -4.79 8.47
C THR A 151 -9.11 -3.86 9.66
N VAL A 152 -8.09 -3.02 9.57
CA VAL A 152 -7.75 -2.07 10.64
C VAL A 152 -8.84 -1.03 10.81
N MET A 153 -9.40 -0.50 9.71
CA MET A 153 -10.50 0.47 9.77
C MET A 153 -11.77 -0.16 10.38
N LEU A 154 -12.04 -1.42 10.06
CA LEU A 154 -13.14 -2.17 10.67
C LEU A 154 -12.95 -2.33 12.19
N ALA A 155 -11.73 -2.68 12.64
CA ALA A 155 -11.40 -2.77 14.06
C ALA A 155 -11.56 -1.43 14.78
N VAL A 156 -11.07 -0.33 14.19
CA VAL A 156 -11.21 1.04 14.72
C VAL A 156 -12.69 1.45 14.79
N ALA A 157 -13.48 1.15 13.76
CA ALA A 157 -14.91 1.42 13.74
C ALA A 157 -15.65 0.62 14.84
N GLY A 158 -15.32 -0.67 14.98
CA GLY A 158 -15.87 -1.53 16.04
C GLY A 158 -15.59 -0.96 17.44
N LEU A 159 -14.35 -0.53 17.70
CA LEU A 159 -14.00 0.13 18.97
C LEU A 159 -14.78 1.44 19.18
N SER A 160 -15.06 2.20 18.12
CA SER A 160 -15.87 3.41 18.19
C SER A 160 -17.31 3.10 18.63
N VAL A 161 -17.90 2.05 18.04
CA VAL A 161 -19.24 1.58 18.40
C VAL A 161 -19.29 1.10 19.86
N LEU A 162 -18.30 0.29 20.27
CA LEU A 162 -18.21 -0.18 21.67
C LEU A 162 -18.03 0.99 22.64
N SER A 163 -17.23 1.99 22.31
CA SER A 163 -17.09 3.21 23.11
C SER A 163 -18.41 3.96 23.26
N ALA A 164 -19.16 4.10 22.15
CA ALA A 164 -20.48 4.75 22.16
C ALA A 164 -21.49 3.98 23.02
N ALA A 165 -21.54 2.65 22.89
CA ALA A 165 -22.39 1.77 23.67
C ALA A 165 -22.06 1.85 25.19
N ALA A 166 -20.77 1.84 25.55
CA ALA A 166 -20.33 1.98 26.93
C ALA A 166 -20.73 3.34 27.53
N VAL A 167 -20.60 4.42 26.77
CA VAL A 167 -21.03 5.77 27.20
C VAL A 167 -22.54 5.84 27.35
N LEU A 168 -23.32 5.19 26.43
CA LEU A 168 -24.77 5.13 26.52
C LEU A 168 -25.21 4.34 27.76
N ALA A 169 -24.62 3.18 28.01
CA ALA A 169 -24.90 2.39 29.21
C ALA A 169 -24.62 3.18 30.48
N LEU A 170 -23.47 3.87 30.55
CA LEU A 170 -23.13 4.76 31.66
C LEU A 170 -24.18 5.88 31.83
N PHE A 171 -24.68 6.44 30.74
CA PHE A 171 -25.71 7.49 30.76
C PHE A 171 -27.06 6.93 31.30
N LEU A 172 -27.46 5.72 30.89
CA LEU A 172 -28.68 5.09 31.42
C LEU A 172 -28.56 4.81 32.92
N ILE A 173 -27.41 4.31 33.38
CA ILE A 173 -27.13 4.13 34.81
C ILE A 173 -27.23 5.48 35.55
N PHE A 174 -26.64 6.53 34.98
CA PHE A 174 -26.72 7.88 35.56
C PHE A 174 -28.17 8.36 35.65
N LEU A 175 -29.02 8.16 34.62
CA LEU A 175 -30.44 8.52 34.67
C LEU A 175 -31.17 7.81 35.80
N ILE A 176 -30.93 6.53 35.99
CA ILE A 176 -31.55 5.74 37.09
C ILE A 176 -31.09 6.32 38.44
N LEU A 177 -29.80 6.55 38.61
CA LEU A 177 -29.24 7.09 39.88
C LEU A 177 -29.68 8.52 40.15
N SER A 178 -29.91 9.35 39.11
CA SER A 178 -30.37 10.73 39.27
C SER A 178 -31.76 10.84 39.85
N CYS A 179 -32.60 9.80 39.71
CA CYS A 179 -33.88 9.72 40.38
C CYS A 179 -33.75 9.72 41.94
N PHE A 180 -32.55 9.36 42.45
CA PHE A 180 -32.27 9.33 43.88
C PHE A 180 -31.59 10.63 44.42
N ARG A 181 -31.62 11.75 43.66
CA ARG A 181 -31.23 13.10 44.07
C ARG A 181 -29.76 13.29 44.48
N SER A 182 -28.82 12.67 43.75
CA SER A 182 -27.38 12.76 44.05
C SER A 182 -26.63 13.64 43.08
N TRP A 183 -26.18 14.84 43.51
CA TRP A 183 -25.27 15.73 42.77
C TRP A 183 -23.90 15.09 42.49
N LEU A 184 -23.44 14.19 43.33
CA LEU A 184 -22.22 13.41 43.18
C LEU A 184 -22.25 12.55 41.92
N GLY A 185 -23.45 12.11 41.47
CA GLY A 185 -23.63 11.33 40.23
C GLY A 185 -23.20 12.09 38.98
N LEU A 186 -23.38 13.42 38.94
CA LEU A 186 -23.06 14.23 37.77
C LEU A 186 -21.53 14.31 37.56
N PHE A 187 -20.76 14.51 38.59
CA PHE A 187 -19.29 14.56 38.54
C PHE A 187 -18.71 13.17 38.23
N ALA A 188 -19.24 12.13 38.85
CA ALA A 188 -18.84 10.74 38.58
C ALA A 188 -19.12 10.35 37.14
N PHE A 189 -20.28 10.70 36.58
CA PHE A 189 -20.62 10.47 35.18
C PHE A 189 -19.64 11.18 34.23
N HIS A 190 -19.33 12.47 34.46
CA HIS A 190 -18.42 13.20 33.60
C HIS A 190 -17.01 12.60 33.60
N GLY A 191 -16.49 12.27 34.80
CA GLY A 191 -15.20 11.61 34.96
C GLY A 191 -15.13 10.25 34.27
N ALA A 192 -16.10 9.40 34.53
CA ALA A 192 -16.18 8.06 33.93
C ALA A 192 -16.33 8.11 32.39
N ARG A 193 -17.18 8.98 31.86
CA ARG A 193 -17.32 9.20 30.42
C ARG A 193 -16.01 9.62 29.77
N LYS A 194 -15.27 10.57 30.40
CA LYS A 194 -13.96 11.03 29.91
C LYS A 194 -12.95 9.88 29.94
N GLY A 195 -12.92 9.09 31.01
CA GLY A 195 -12.06 7.91 31.15
C GLY A 195 -12.32 6.86 30.08
N ILE A 196 -13.59 6.49 29.84
CA ILE A 196 -13.98 5.53 28.79
C ILE A 196 -13.50 6.03 27.41
N LYS A 197 -13.84 7.27 27.03
CA LYS A 197 -13.43 7.83 25.75
C LYS A 197 -11.91 7.88 25.58
N SER A 198 -11.19 8.23 26.65
CA SER A 198 -9.72 8.27 26.63
C SER A 198 -9.12 6.88 26.43
N LEU A 199 -9.63 5.86 27.12
CA LEU A 199 -9.20 4.48 26.98
C LEU A 199 -9.39 3.97 25.54
N PHE A 200 -10.60 4.12 24.99
CA PHE A 200 -10.88 3.66 23.61
C PHE A 200 -10.05 4.45 22.59
N SER A 201 -9.85 5.75 22.77
CA SER A 201 -8.98 6.55 21.91
C SER A 201 -7.52 6.07 21.96
N LEU A 202 -7.03 5.70 23.14
CA LEU A 202 -5.68 5.13 23.30
C LEU A 202 -5.56 3.79 22.57
N LEU A 203 -6.53 2.91 22.72
CA LEU A 203 -6.56 1.62 22.01
C LEU A 203 -6.58 1.80 20.49
N GLN A 204 -7.40 2.71 19.97
CA GLN A 204 -7.45 3.02 18.54
C GLN A 204 -6.10 3.54 18.03
N LYS A 205 -5.47 4.48 18.76
CA LYS A 205 -4.14 5.00 18.41
C LYS A 205 -3.09 3.88 18.41
N ALA A 206 -3.13 2.98 19.41
CA ALA A 206 -2.21 1.85 19.47
C ALA A 206 -2.38 0.91 18.27
N ILE A 207 -3.61 0.58 17.88
CA ILE A 207 -3.90 -0.26 16.70
C ILE A 207 -3.35 0.40 15.43
N VAL A 208 -3.63 1.69 15.22
CA VAL A 208 -3.14 2.43 14.04
C VAL A 208 -1.61 2.48 14.02
N LEU A 209 -0.97 2.72 15.16
CA LEU A 209 0.50 2.74 15.26
C LEU A 209 1.11 1.37 14.95
N LEU A 210 0.56 0.29 15.50
CA LEU A 210 1.00 -1.08 15.21
C LEU A 210 0.82 -1.43 13.73
N TYR A 211 -0.31 -1.04 13.14
CA TYR A 211 -0.56 -1.18 11.72
C TYR A 211 0.51 -0.48 10.87
N GLN A 212 0.78 0.78 11.17
CA GLN A 212 1.78 1.57 10.42
C GLN A 212 3.19 0.97 10.54
N ALA A 213 3.58 0.53 11.74
CA ALA A 213 4.86 -0.14 11.95
C ALA A 213 4.97 -1.46 11.17
N ALA A 214 3.93 -2.29 11.24
CA ALA A 214 3.86 -3.56 10.50
C ALA A 214 3.88 -3.32 8.98
N LEU A 215 3.09 -2.34 8.49
CA LEU A 215 3.04 -1.98 7.08
C LEU A 215 4.40 -1.48 6.58
N GLY A 216 5.12 -0.68 7.36
CA GLY A 216 6.47 -0.22 7.03
C GLY A 216 7.47 -1.38 6.88
N LEU A 217 7.39 -2.40 7.74
CA LEU A 217 8.22 -3.60 7.63
C LEU A 217 7.90 -4.43 6.38
N VAL A 218 6.62 -4.64 6.10
CA VAL A 218 6.14 -5.38 4.92
C VAL A 218 6.51 -4.64 3.64
N SER A 219 6.30 -3.32 3.61
CA SER A 219 6.64 -2.48 2.45
C SER A 219 8.11 -2.55 2.11
N ARG A 220 9.01 -2.42 3.10
CA ARG A 220 10.47 -2.52 2.84
C ARG A 220 10.87 -3.87 2.24
N ARG A 221 10.25 -4.97 2.68
CA ARG A 221 10.51 -6.30 2.09
C ARG A 221 9.94 -6.40 0.67
N ALA A 222 8.80 -5.77 0.40
CA ALA A 222 8.19 -5.71 -0.92
C ALA A 222 9.08 -4.96 -1.91
N GLU A 223 9.65 -3.80 -1.53
CA GLU A 223 10.60 -3.02 -2.33
C GLU A 223 11.80 -3.88 -2.76
N PHE A 224 12.47 -4.56 -1.81
CA PHE A 224 13.61 -5.40 -2.14
C PHE A 224 13.25 -6.61 -3.02
N ARG A 225 12.01 -7.10 -2.96
CA ARG A 225 11.53 -8.14 -3.89
C ARG A 225 11.31 -7.58 -5.28
N ALA A 226 10.74 -6.38 -5.40
CA ALA A 226 10.53 -5.69 -6.65
C ALA A 226 11.87 -5.34 -7.31
N ASP A 227 12.86 -4.84 -6.54
CA ASP A 227 14.23 -4.58 -7.03
C ASP A 227 14.88 -5.87 -7.59
N ARG A 228 14.77 -6.98 -6.83
CA ARG A 228 15.29 -8.28 -7.30
C ARG A 228 14.58 -8.79 -8.55
N TYR A 229 13.28 -8.49 -8.69
CA TYR A 229 12.54 -8.84 -9.89
C TYR A 229 13.09 -8.11 -11.10
N VAL A 230 13.34 -6.80 -11.00
CA VAL A 230 13.97 -5.99 -12.04
C VAL A 230 15.38 -6.48 -12.39
N CYS A 231 16.19 -6.84 -11.41
CA CYS A 231 17.51 -7.42 -11.66
C CYS A 231 17.43 -8.70 -12.48
N ARG A 232 16.46 -9.59 -12.20
CA ARG A 232 16.25 -10.81 -12.97
C ARG A 232 15.81 -10.56 -14.41
N LEU A 233 15.13 -9.45 -14.67
CA LEU A 233 14.77 -9.01 -16.01
C LEU A 233 15.95 -8.35 -16.76
N GLY A 234 17.09 -8.14 -16.10
CA GLY A 234 18.28 -7.53 -16.68
C GLY A 234 18.34 -5.99 -16.60
N TYR A 235 17.45 -5.35 -15.83
CA TYR A 235 17.39 -3.88 -15.71
C TYR A 235 17.95 -3.35 -14.36
N GLY A 236 18.70 -4.16 -13.63
CA GLY A 236 19.18 -3.80 -12.30
C GLY A 236 20.05 -2.55 -12.29
N LEU A 237 20.98 -2.39 -13.26
CA LEU A 237 21.85 -1.21 -13.37
C LEU A 237 21.06 0.06 -13.66
N GLN A 238 20.08 -0.01 -14.56
CA GLN A 238 19.22 1.11 -14.92
C GLN A 238 18.35 1.55 -13.75
N LEU A 239 17.85 0.60 -12.95
CA LEU A 239 17.13 0.92 -11.72
C LEU A 239 18.04 1.58 -10.68
N ALA A 240 19.28 1.08 -10.49
CA ALA A 240 20.26 1.70 -9.60
C ALA A 240 20.60 3.12 -10.02
N HIS A 241 20.80 3.34 -11.33
CA HIS A 241 21.02 4.67 -11.89
C HIS A 241 19.82 5.60 -11.61
N PHE A 242 18.61 5.19 -11.92
CA PHE A 242 17.40 6.00 -11.66
C PHE A 242 17.24 6.32 -10.17
N LEU A 243 17.48 5.36 -9.29
CA LEU A 243 17.45 5.59 -7.84
C LEU A 243 18.51 6.59 -7.38
N SER A 244 19.66 6.68 -8.05
CA SER A 244 20.70 7.67 -7.74
C SER A 244 20.26 9.10 -8.07
N LEU A 245 19.40 9.30 -9.08
CA LEU A 245 18.82 10.60 -9.42
C LEU A 245 17.84 11.09 -8.34
N SER A 246 17.14 10.17 -7.68
CA SER A 246 16.17 10.46 -6.62
C SER A 246 16.79 10.49 -5.22
N ALA A 247 18.07 10.11 -5.09
CA ALA A 247 18.74 10.04 -3.79
C ALA A 247 19.10 11.46 -3.31
N PRO A 248 18.72 11.89 -2.11
CA PRO A 248 19.20 13.14 -1.54
C PRO A 248 20.71 13.07 -1.35
N GLY A 249 21.44 14.15 -1.68
CA GLY A 249 22.91 14.21 -1.66
C GLY A 249 23.58 13.94 -0.29
N THR A 250 22.80 13.98 0.79
CA THR A 250 23.23 13.61 2.16
C THR A 250 22.13 12.86 2.88
N SER A 251 22.44 11.66 3.35
CA SER A 251 21.51 10.89 4.22
C SER A 251 21.55 11.49 5.63
N ARG A 252 20.58 12.36 5.95
CA ARG A 252 20.34 12.76 7.35
C ARG A 252 19.89 11.53 8.15
N PRO A 253 20.43 11.31 9.37
CA PRO A 253 19.91 10.26 10.23
C PRO A 253 18.42 10.50 10.51
N LEU A 254 17.62 9.48 10.22
CA LEU A 254 16.17 9.54 10.40
C LEU A 254 15.84 9.44 11.88
N THR A 255 14.89 10.23 12.35
CA THR A 255 14.26 10.00 13.64
C THR A 255 13.53 8.64 13.63
N LEU A 256 13.37 8.03 14.82
CA LEU A 256 12.63 6.76 14.95
C LEU A 256 11.23 6.84 14.31
N ARG A 257 10.56 7.98 14.47
CA ARG A 257 9.26 8.24 13.89
C ARG A 257 9.31 8.24 12.35
N GLU A 258 10.22 8.99 11.75
CA GLU A 258 10.42 9.02 10.29
C GLU A 258 10.76 7.63 9.75
N ALA A 259 11.60 6.88 10.46
CA ALA A 259 11.96 5.51 10.08
C ALA A 259 10.76 4.53 10.12
N LEU A 260 9.83 4.71 11.05
CA LEU A 260 8.61 3.90 11.15
C LEU A 260 7.61 4.23 10.01
N TYR A 261 7.48 5.52 9.64
CA TYR A 261 6.51 5.98 8.65
C TYR A 261 7.00 5.90 7.21
N ARG A 262 8.30 5.72 6.98
CA ARG A 262 8.83 5.58 5.62
C ARG A 262 8.33 4.28 4.97
N SER A 263 7.57 4.41 3.91
CA SER A 263 7.08 3.30 3.10
C SER A 263 8.19 2.69 2.22
N HIS A 264 9.14 3.52 1.75
CA HIS A 264 10.27 3.09 0.92
C HIS A 264 11.57 3.07 1.71
N PRO A 265 12.42 2.05 1.54
CA PRO A 265 13.80 2.05 2.06
C PRO A 265 14.61 3.20 1.47
N ASP A 266 15.69 3.56 2.14
CA ASP A 266 16.68 4.52 1.65
C ASP A 266 17.18 4.11 0.25
N PRO A 267 17.20 5.01 -0.75
CA PRO A 267 17.69 4.72 -2.09
C PRO A 267 19.11 4.15 -2.10
N HIS A 268 20.02 4.67 -1.30
CA HIS A 268 21.40 4.16 -1.20
C HIS A 268 21.43 2.70 -0.74
N ARG A 269 20.56 2.33 0.19
CA ARG A 269 20.44 0.94 0.66
C ARG A 269 19.84 0.01 -0.40
N ARG A 270 18.94 0.52 -1.23
CA ARG A 270 18.40 -0.23 -2.39
C ARG A 270 19.49 -0.43 -3.43
N ILE A 271 20.22 0.63 -3.81
CA ILE A 271 21.33 0.58 -4.76
C ILE A 271 22.37 -0.46 -4.32
N ALA A 272 22.87 -0.37 -3.08
CA ALA A 272 23.86 -1.32 -2.56
C ALA A 272 23.38 -2.77 -2.63
N ARG A 273 22.08 -3.04 -2.43
CA ARG A 273 21.52 -4.39 -2.56
C ARG A 273 21.38 -4.85 -4.00
N ILE A 274 21.04 -3.95 -4.92
CA ILE A 274 21.00 -4.24 -6.35
C ILE A 274 22.40 -4.62 -6.83
N GLU A 275 23.42 -3.82 -6.50
CA GLU A 275 24.83 -4.09 -6.84
C GLU A 275 25.31 -5.42 -6.28
N ALA A 276 25.06 -5.70 -5.01
CA ALA A 276 25.40 -6.99 -4.38
C ALA A 276 24.72 -8.17 -5.07
N TYR A 277 23.45 -8.01 -5.49
CA TYR A 277 22.73 -9.05 -6.23
C TYR A 277 23.35 -9.30 -7.61
N LEU A 278 23.66 -8.23 -8.35
CA LEU A 278 24.30 -8.31 -9.67
C LEU A 278 25.69 -8.96 -9.59
N ALA A 279 26.48 -8.61 -8.57
CA ALA A 279 27.79 -9.23 -8.34
C ALA A 279 27.70 -10.74 -8.04
N SER A 280 26.63 -11.18 -7.37
CA SER A 280 26.42 -12.59 -7.04
C SER A 280 25.80 -13.41 -8.18
N ALA A 281 25.22 -12.78 -9.20
CA ALA A 281 24.56 -13.41 -10.32
C ALA A 281 24.98 -12.75 -11.65
N PRO A 282 26.24 -12.93 -12.10
CA PRO A 282 26.76 -12.27 -13.28
C PRO A 282 26.00 -12.60 -14.57
N GLU A 283 25.31 -13.75 -14.64
CA GLU A 283 24.43 -14.10 -15.78
C GLU A 283 23.23 -13.14 -15.93
N ALA A 284 22.85 -12.41 -14.89
CA ALA A 284 21.79 -11.40 -14.96
C ALA A 284 22.27 -10.12 -15.69
N ILE A 285 23.60 -9.91 -15.84
CA ILE A 285 24.20 -8.74 -16.49
C ILE A 285 24.40 -9.01 -18.00
N THR A 286 24.67 -10.27 -18.38
CA THR A 286 25.17 -10.65 -19.72
C THR A 286 24.07 -10.83 -20.76
N ARG A 287 22.80 -10.73 -20.41
CA ARG A 287 21.68 -10.95 -21.34
C ARG A 287 21.27 -9.73 -22.18
N ARG A 288 22.16 -8.68 -22.25
CA ARG A 288 21.94 -7.49 -23.12
C ARG A 288 23.17 -7.10 -23.87
#